data_53f707c4d8457e3aaad02b4c34e8a7be
#
_entry.id   53f707c4d8457e3aaad02b4c34e8a7be
#
_cell.length_a   1.000
_cell.length_b   1.000
_cell.length_c   1.000
_cell.angle_alpha   90.00
_cell.angle_beta   90.00
_cell.angle_gamma   90.00
#
_symmetry.space_group_name_H-M   'P 1'
#
loop_
_entity.id
_entity.type
_entity.pdbx_description
1 polymer ?
#
loop_
_entity_poly.entity_id
_entity_poly.type
_entity_poly.pdbx_seq_one_letter_code
_entity_poly.pdbx_strand_id
1 'polypeptide(L)'
;MVSISPDGELFTLVNVFTVEPENQQRLCDHLAQVTEDLIRHMPGFVSANFHLGHDGRHVVNYAQWRSEADFRAMHADPRLEEHFAFCRSVSQPRQISCDVARTFRGVGEGGN
;
A
#
# COMPACT_ATOMS: atom_id res chain seq x y z
N MET A 1 13.48 6.72 2.22
CA MET A 1 13.59 5.31 2.67
C MET A 1 12.44 4.96 3.58
N VAL A 2 11.87 3.78 3.40
CA VAL A 2 10.80 3.30 4.27
C VAL A 2 11.37 2.86 5.61
N SER A 3 10.73 3.28 6.70
CA SER A 3 11.11 2.89 8.04
C SER A 3 9.92 2.27 8.76
N ILE A 4 10.13 1.14 9.38
CA ILE A 4 9.09 0.43 10.12
C ILE A 4 9.49 0.41 11.59
N SER A 5 8.61 0.90 12.46
CA SER A 5 8.90 0.98 13.90
C SER A 5 7.63 0.75 14.71
N PRO A 6 7.72 -0.03 15.81
CA PRO A 6 6.58 -0.20 16.71
C PRO A 6 6.28 1.07 17.51
N ASP A 7 7.24 1.97 17.62
CA ASP A 7 7.04 3.27 18.28
C ASP A 7 6.52 4.32 17.33
N GLY A 8 6.32 3.95 16.06
CA GLY A 8 5.88 4.88 15.05
C GLY A 8 4.48 5.36 15.30
N GLU A 9 4.26 6.63 15.01
CA GLU A 9 2.96 7.25 15.13
C GLU A 9 2.19 7.15 13.81
N LEU A 10 2.70 6.33 12.88
CA LEU A 10 2.12 6.21 11.55
C LEU A 10 0.96 5.22 11.55
N PHE A 11 -0.01 5.53 10.71
CA PHE A 11 -1.08 4.60 10.40
C PHE A 11 -0.57 3.66 9.30
N THR A 12 -0.59 2.36 9.59
CA THR A 12 -0.09 1.33 8.67
C THR A 12 -1.26 0.58 8.04
N LEU A 13 -1.18 0.40 6.73
CA LEU A 13 -2.22 -0.28 5.98
C LEU A 13 -1.57 -1.31 5.06
N VAL A 14 -2.08 -2.54 5.12
CA VAL A 14 -1.68 -3.59 4.19
C VAL A 14 -2.85 -3.88 3.27
N ASN A 15 -2.66 -3.65 1.97
CA ASN A 15 -3.67 -3.96 0.96
C ASN A 15 -3.24 -5.21 0.22
N VAL A 16 -4.10 -6.19 0.16
CA VAL A 16 -3.85 -7.42 -0.60
C VAL A 16 -4.87 -7.48 -1.73
N PHE A 17 -4.37 -7.49 -2.96
CA PHE A 17 -5.21 -7.59 -4.16
C PHE A 17 -5.04 -8.99 -4.72
N THR A 18 -6.11 -9.76 -4.76
CA THR A 18 -6.10 -11.07 -5.42
C THR A 18 -6.47 -10.87 -6.87
N VAL A 19 -5.64 -11.38 -7.78
CA VAL A 19 -5.77 -11.16 -9.22
C VAL A 19 -5.61 -12.46 -10.00
N GLU A 20 -6.11 -12.47 -11.23
CA GLU A 20 -5.70 -13.49 -12.18
C GLU A 20 -4.27 -13.15 -12.66
N PRO A 21 -3.45 -14.16 -13.00
CA PRO A 21 -2.04 -13.91 -13.35
C PRO A 21 -1.83 -12.89 -14.45
N GLU A 22 -2.69 -12.85 -15.46
CA GLU A 22 -2.58 -11.90 -16.55
C GLU A 22 -2.83 -10.46 -16.12
N ASN A 23 -3.43 -10.25 -14.95
CA ASN A 23 -3.73 -8.90 -14.44
C ASN A 23 -2.75 -8.42 -13.38
N GLN A 24 -1.82 -9.26 -12.93
CA GLN A 24 -0.92 -8.89 -11.82
C GLN A 24 -0.09 -7.66 -12.16
N GLN A 25 0.65 -7.71 -13.26
CA GLN A 25 1.52 -6.60 -13.64
C GLN A 25 0.69 -5.37 -14.02
N ARG A 26 -0.41 -5.58 -14.72
CA ARG A 26 -1.30 -4.50 -15.13
C ARG A 26 -1.84 -3.73 -13.94
N LEU A 27 -2.27 -4.44 -12.89
CA LEU A 27 -2.76 -3.79 -11.68
C LEU A 27 -1.64 -3.03 -10.97
N CYS A 28 -0.48 -3.66 -10.84
CA CYS A 28 0.66 -3.02 -10.18
C CYS A 28 1.07 -1.74 -10.89
N ASP A 29 1.14 -1.77 -12.22
CA ASP A 29 1.50 -0.59 -13.00
C ASP A 29 0.47 0.53 -12.82
N HIS A 30 -0.81 0.18 -12.79
CA HIS A 30 -1.88 1.16 -12.56
C HIS A 30 -1.78 1.78 -11.16
N LEU A 31 -1.58 0.95 -10.14
CA LEU A 31 -1.42 1.44 -8.77
C LEU A 31 -0.23 2.40 -8.66
N ALA A 32 0.87 2.03 -9.30
CA ALA A 32 2.08 2.86 -9.29
C ALA A 32 1.84 4.20 -10.00
N GLN A 33 1.15 4.19 -11.13
CA GLN A 33 0.89 5.42 -11.88
C GLN A 33 0.00 6.39 -11.10
N VAL A 34 -1.07 5.88 -10.50
CA VAL A 34 -1.98 6.73 -9.72
C VAL A 34 -1.29 7.26 -8.47
N THR A 35 -0.42 6.46 -7.87
CA THR A 35 0.36 6.90 -6.71
C THR A 35 1.33 8.01 -7.11
N GLU A 36 2.04 7.83 -8.22
CA GLU A 36 2.99 8.83 -8.70
C GLU A 36 2.30 10.15 -9.03
N ASP A 37 1.18 10.08 -9.72
CA ASP A 37 0.52 11.27 -10.24
C ASP A 37 -0.34 12.00 -9.21
N LEU A 38 -0.90 11.29 -8.24
CA LEU A 38 -1.92 11.86 -7.37
C LEU A 38 -1.72 11.54 -5.90
N ILE A 39 -1.70 10.25 -5.53
CA ILE A 39 -1.80 9.87 -4.12
C ILE A 39 -0.60 10.37 -3.30
N ARG A 40 0.60 10.26 -3.84
CA ARG A 40 1.81 10.67 -3.09
C ARG A 40 1.87 12.16 -2.80
N HIS A 41 1.03 12.95 -3.47
CA HIS A 41 0.97 14.41 -3.26
C HIS A 41 -0.10 14.81 -2.24
N MET A 42 -0.84 13.85 -1.72
CA MET A 42 -1.91 14.14 -0.77
C MET A 42 -1.40 14.34 0.65
N PRO A 43 -2.10 15.15 1.45
CA PRO A 43 -1.70 15.38 2.84
C PRO A 43 -1.60 14.07 3.63
N GLY A 44 -0.52 13.94 4.38
CA GLY A 44 -0.33 12.80 5.27
C GLY A 44 0.22 11.54 4.63
N PHE A 45 0.41 11.53 3.31
CA PHE A 45 1.04 10.39 2.66
C PHE A 45 2.49 10.24 3.14
N VAL A 46 2.89 9.03 3.50
CA VAL A 46 4.26 8.74 3.90
C VAL A 46 4.92 7.80 2.91
N SER A 47 4.33 6.63 2.64
CA SER A 47 4.90 5.71 1.67
C SER A 47 3.85 4.74 1.15
N ALA A 48 4.13 4.21 -0.04
CA ALA A 48 3.42 3.08 -0.60
C ALA A 48 4.46 2.15 -1.22
N ASN A 49 4.33 0.86 -0.97
CA ASN A 49 5.36 -0.10 -1.35
C ASN A 49 4.67 -1.32 -1.96
N PHE A 50 4.76 -1.43 -3.28
CA PHE A 50 4.04 -2.45 -4.03
C PHE A 50 4.91 -3.69 -4.21
N HIS A 51 4.32 -4.84 -3.98
CA HIS A 51 4.98 -6.13 -4.07
C HIS A 51 4.20 -7.04 -5.00
N LEU A 52 4.91 -7.77 -5.83
CA LEU A 52 4.31 -8.78 -6.70
C LEU A 52 4.48 -10.14 -6.03
N GLY A 53 3.38 -10.81 -5.73
CA GLY A 53 3.44 -12.16 -5.18
C GLY A 53 4.11 -13.11 -6.18
N HIS A 54 4.99 -13.97 -5.70
CA HIS A 54 5.66 -14.95 -6.55
C HIS A 54 4.67 -15.99 -7.12
N ASP A 55 3.50 -16.09 -6.50
CA ASP A 55 2.44 -16.98 -7.00
C ASP A 55 1.73 -16.43 -8.24
N GLY A 56 2.03 -15.19 -8.64
CA GLY A 56 1.39 -14.54 -9.78
C GLY A 56 -0.02 -14.06 -9.51
N ARG A 57 -0.54 -14.24 -8.30
CA ARG A 57 -1.96 -14.01 -7.99
C ARG A 57 -2.21 -12.93 -6.96
N HIS A 58 -1.17 -12.25 -6.50
CA HIS A 58 -1.33 -11.18 -5.51
C HIS A 58 -0.47 -9.98 -5.84
N VAL A 59 -1.03 -8.81 -5.58
CA VAL A 59 -0.27 -7.57 -5.47
C VAL A 59 -0.48 -7.09 -4.04
N VAL A 60 0.58 -6.77 -3.33
CA VAL A 60 0.51 -6.34 -1.94
C VAL A 60 1.08 -4.94 -1.83
N ASN A 61 0.34 -4.04 -1.20
CA ASN A 61 0.82 -2.70 -0.90
C ASN A 61 0.98 -2.55 0.61
N TYR A 62 2.21 -2.27 1.05
CA TYR A 62 2.48 -1.85 2.41
C TYR A 62 2.51 -0.33 2.40
N ALA A 63 1.51 0.30 3.00
CA ALA A 63 1.35 1.74 2.95
C ALA A 63 1.42 2.36 4.33
N GLN A 64 1.95 3.59 4.37
CA GLN A 64 2.05 4.34 5.61
C GLN A 64 1.46 5.73 5.40
N TRP A 65 0.65 6.16 6.37
CA TRP A 65 0.06 7.48 6.41
C TRP A 65 0.32 8.11 7.79
N ARG A 66 0.33 9.43 7.87
CA ARG A 66 0.54 10.10 9.16
C ARG A 66 -0.60 9.82 10.13
N SER A 67 -1.81 9.64 9.61
CA SER A 67 -2.98 9.35 10.45
C SER A 67 -4.02 8.59 9.66
N GLU A 68 -4.92 7.94 10.38
CA GLU A 68 -6.08 7.32 9.77
C GLU A 68 -6.98 8.35 9.08
N ALA A 69 -7.11 9.55 9.66
CA ALA A 69 -7.91 10.61 9.06
C ALA A 69 -7.39 11.01 7.68
N ASP A 70 -6.07 11.11 7.52
CA ASP A 70 -5.47 11.43 6.23
C ASP A 70 -5.72 10.32 5.22
N PHE A 71 -5.59 9.07 5.63
CA PHE A 71 -5.92 7.94 4.77
C PHE A 71 -7.38 7.97 4.34
N ARG A 72 -8.30 8.23 5.27
CA ARG A 72 -9.73 8.27 4.95
C ARG A 72 -10.07 9.43 4.01
N ALA A 73 -9.39 10.56 4.16
CA ALA A 73 -9.59 11.69 3.26
C ALA A 73 -9.17 11.34 1.83
N MET A 74 -8.05 10.63 1.67
CA MET A 74 -7.63 10.13 0.36
C MET A 74 -8.67 9.19 -0.21
N HIS A 75 -9.11 8.23 0.58
CA HIS A 75 -10.05 7.22 0.13
C HIS A 75 -11.40 7.82 -0.30
N ALA A 76 -11.76 8.95 0.27
CA ALA A 76 -13.01 9.66 -0.06
C ALA A 76 -12.85 10.69 -1.18
N ASP A 77 -11.63 10.87 -1.71
CA ASP A 77 -11.39 11.88 -2.74
C ASP A 77 -12.04 11.45 -4.05
N PRO A 78 -12.96 12.28 -4.59
CA PRO A 78 -13.67 11.92 -5.82
C PRO A 78 -12.76 11.74 -7.03
N ARG A 79 -11.56 12.31 -7.03
CA ARG A 79 -10.61 12.12 -8.13
C ARG A 79 -10.11 10.69 -8.23
N LEU A 80 -10.27 9.88 -7.18
CA LEU A 80 -9.82 8.49 -7.15
C LEU A 80 -10.93 7.47 -7.45
N GLU A 81 -12.13 7.94 -7.72
CA GLU A 81 -13.27 7.04 -7.91
C GLU A 81 -13.05 6.06 -9.04
N GLU A 82 -12.57 6.55 -10.19
CA GLU A 82 -12.29 5.69 -11.33
C GLU A 82 -11.17 4.70 -11.04
N HIS A 83 -10.16 5.12 -10.29
CA HIS A 83 -9.07 4.26 -9.86
C HIS A 83 -9.58 3.08 -9.03
N PHE A 84 -10.41 3.37 -8.03
CA PHE A 84 -10.95 2.31 -7.20
C PHE A 84 -11.86 1.37 -7.99
N ALA A 85 -12.65 1.91 -8.92
CA ALA A 85 -13.48 1.11 -9.79
C ALA A 85 -12.63 0.17 -10.66
N PHE A 86 -11.53 0.67 -11.21
CA PHE A 86 -10.62 -0.16 -11.98
C PHE A 86 -10.05 -1.30 -11.12
N CYS A 87 -9.58 -0.99 -9.91
CA CYS A 87 -9.03 -2.01 -9.02
C CYS A 87 -10.04 -3.12 -8.74
N ARG A 88 -11.28 -2.76 -8.49
CA ARG A 88 -12.34 -3.74 -8.24
C ARG A 88 -12.68 -4.55 -9.49
N SER A 89 -12.48 -3.98 -10.67
CA SER A 89 -12.79 -4.68 -11.92
C SER A 89 -11.79 -5.78 -12.27
N VAL A 90 -10.55 -5.66 -11.81
CA VAL A 90 -9.48 -6.61 -12.15
C VAL A 90 -8.97 -7.39 -10.94
N SER A 91 -9.47 -7.12 -9.74
CA SER A 91 -8.97 -7.75 -8.52
C SER A 91 -10.03 -7.83 -7.45
N GLN A 92 -9.69 -8.57 -6.38
CA GLN A 92 -10.46 -8.59 -5.15
C GLN A 92 -9.59 -7.94 -4.07
N PRO A 93 -9.81 -6.65 -3.77
CA PRO A 93 -9.00 -5.94 -2.80
C PRO A 93 -9.41 -6.29 -1.37
N ARG A 94 -8.41 -6.37 -0.49
CA ARG A 94 -8.64 -6.50 0.94
C ARG A 94 -7.71 -5.54 1.67
N GLN A 95 -8.27 -4.66 2.48
CA GLN A 95 -7.52 -3.70 3.27
C GLN A 95 -7.46 -4.15 4.72
N ILE A 96 -6.27 -4.10 5.30
CA ILE A 96 -6.08 -4.45 6.71
C ILE A 96 -5.29 -3.32 7.34
N SER A 97 -5.90 -2.62 8.31
CA SER A 97 -5.17 -1.65 9.10
C SER A 97 -4.40 -2.38 10.19
N CYS A 98 -3.18 -1.96 10.45
CA CYS A 98 -2.27 -2.68 11.32
C CYS A 98 -1.52 -1.72 12.23
N ASP A 99 -1.15 -2.23 13.40
CA ASP A 99 -0.13 -1.61 14.23
C ASP A 99 1.12 -2.45 14.15
N VAL A 100 2.27 -1.80 14.07
CA VAL A 100 3.54 -2.53 14.12
C VAL A 100 3.76 -2.98 15.57
N ALA A 101 3.72 -4.27 15.80
CA ALA A 101 3.86 -4.82 17.14
C ALA A 101 5.33 -4.95 17.56
N ARG A 102 6.16 -5.50 16.70
CA ARG A 102 7.59 -5.72 16.98
C ARG A 102 8.36 -5.76 15.68
N THR A 103 9.61 -5.32 15.75
CA THR A 103 10.57 -5.42 14.63
C THR A 103 11.85 -6.06 15.16
N PHE A 104 12.48 -6.87 14.33
CA PHE A 104 13.73 -7.53 14.67
C PHE A 104 14.73 -7.37 13.55
N ARG A 105 16.01 -7.27 13.92
CA ARG A 105 17.10 -7.25 12.95
C ARG A 105 17.90 -8.52 13.11
N GLY A 106 18.55 -8.94 12.03
CA GLY A 106 19.44 -10.11 12.10
C GLY A 106 20.61 -9.85 13.04
N VAL A 107 21.00 -10.87 13.78
CA VAL A 107 22.15 -10.79 14.68
C VAL A 107 23.43 -10.90 13.86
N GLY A 108 24.35 -9.95 14.08
CA GLY A 108 25.63 -9.96 13.36
C GLY A 108 25.61 -9.31 11.98
N GLU A 109 24.44 -8.87 11.51
CA GLU A 109 24.31 -8.25 10.19
C GLU A 109 24.60 -6.75 10.19
N GLY A 110 24.98 -6.20 11.30
CA GLY A 110 25.42 -4.82 11.31
C GLY A 110 24.40 -3.77 10.95
N GLY A 111 23.19 -3.95 11.34
CA GLY A 111 22.23 -2.87 11.25
C GLY A 111 21.59 -2.61 9.89
N ASN A 112 21.41 -3.59 9.17
CA ASN A 112 20.63 -3.45 7.93
C ASN A 112 19.31 -2.75 8.10
#